data_9a2fef588775ebf2a98291660a122306
#
_entry.id   9a2fef588775ebf2a98291660a122306
#
_cell.length_a   1.000
_cell.length_b   1.000
_cell.length_c   1.000
_cell.angle_alpha   90.00
_cell.angle_beta   90.00
_cell.angle_gamma   90.00
#
_symmetry.space_group_name_H-M   'P 1'
#
loop_
_entity.id
_entity.type
_entity.pdbx_description
1 polymer ?
#
loop_
_entity_poly.entity_id
_entity_poly.type
_entity_poly.pdbx_seq_one_letter_code
_entity_poly.pdbx_strand_id
1 'polypeptide(L)'
;MDHIYVTGHRNPDTDSIVAAMAYAALRNACGDREYEAACLGHVSDETQIVLDRFGFQPPTRIHNMYTQVRDLDFDKPPILSAAVTLGRAWQLLSDDKKSSALPVANEDGSLYGMLSREDVASYNMDLVYKGYLDDVPLFNVLSVLEGKVLNDAGESTDSIGGEVTIALPKSRENLLFSSPKTVVLCGHQPDMIRRALELGVNCLVLCQSELEEELRNLPTTTCIISTPFDAYSAARLIFQLSLIHI
;
A
#
# COMPACT_ATOMS: atom_id res chain seq x y z
N MET A 1 0.64 30.12 0.58
CA MET A 1 1.02 31.48 1.04
C MET A 1 0.44 31.64 2.42
N ASP A 2 1.26 32.02 3.39
CA ASP A 2 0.78 32.21 4.77
C ASP A 2 -0.05 33.45 4.84
N HIS A 3 -1.34 33.30 4.92
CA HIS A 3 -2.32 34.37 5.04
C HIS A 3 -2.35 34.85 6.49
N ILE A 4 -2.16 36.16 6.71
CA ILE A 4 -2.06 36.72 8.05
C ILE A 4 -3.32 37.51 8.36
N TYR A 5 -4.12 37.04 9.31
CA TYR A 5 -5.29 37.75 9.80
C TYR A 5 -4.90 38.83 10.81
N VAL A 6 -5.43 40.02 10.61
CA VAL A 6 -5.33 41.14 11.53
C VAL A 6 -6.66 41.32 12.24
N THR A 7 -6.69 41.16 13.54
CA THR A 7 -7.91 41.25 14.34
C THR A 7 -7.78 42.28 15.45
N GLY A 8 -8.88 42.86 15.84
CA GLY A 8 -8.99 43.59 17.09
C GLY A 8 -9.43 42.68 18.26
N HIS A 9 -10.10 43.27 19.25
CA HIS A 9 -10.57 42.53 20.42
C HIS A 9 -11.82 41.67 20.14
N ARG A 10 -12.16 40.75 21.07
CA ARG A 10 -13.19 39.71 20.90
C ARG A 10 -14.60 40.26 20.64
N ASN A 11 -14.95 41.39 21.26
CA ASN A 11 -16.25 42.09 21.06
C ASN A 11 -16.00 43.36 20.25
N PRO A 12 -15.88 43.25 18.91
CA PRO A 12 -15.37 44.33 18.11
C PRO A 12 -16.34 45.51 18.07
N ASP A 13 -15.84 46.66 18.42
CA ASP A 13 -16.45 47.97 18.22
C ASP A 13 -15.92 48.65 16.94
N THR A 14 -16.35 49.82 16.62
CA THR A 14 -16.03 50.51 15.37
C THR A 14 -14.54 50.77 15.22
N ASP A 15 -13.85 51.18 16.31
CA ASP A 15 -12.43 51.49 16.25
C ASP A 15 -11.59 50.23 16.11
N SER A 16 -11.96 49.16 16.78
CA SER A 16 -11.35 47.82 16.66
C SER A 16 -11.38 47.29 15.21
N ILE A 17 -12.51 47.39 14.54
CA ILE A 17 -12.69 46.96 13.15
C ILE A 17 -11.91 47.86 12.18
N VAL A 18 -12.05 49.16 12.32
CA VAL A 18 -11.38 50.10 11.44
C VAL A 18 -9.87 50.07 11.59
N ALA A 19 -9.37 49.90 12.83
CA ALA A 19 -7.94 49.74 13.09
C ALA A 19 -7.38 48.46 12.42
N ALA A 20 -8.08 47.34 12.51
CA ALA A 20 -7.67 46.08 11.86
C ALA A 20 -7.63 46.21 10.32
N MET A 21 -8.66 46.87 9.73
CA MET A 21 -8.71 47.12 8.29
C MET A 21 -7.59 48.08 7.83
N ALA A 22 -7.36 49.17 8.55
CA ALA A 22 -6.32 50.15 8.24
C ALA A 22 -4.92 49.50 8.35
N TYR A 23 -4.67 48.70 9.38
CA TYR A 23 -3.39 48.04 9.57
C TYR A 23 -3.13 47.00 8.48
N ALA A 24 -4.12 46.17 8.13
CA ALA A 24 -3.99 45.22 7.03
C ALA A 24 -3.68 45.92 5.71
N ALA A 25 -4.41 47.01 5.39
CA ALA A 25 -4.16 47.79 4.18
C ALA A 25 -2.77 48.44 4.16
N LEU A 26 -2.32 49.00 5.29
CA LEU A 26 -0.97 49.52 5.43
C LEU A 26 0.10 48.46 5.21
N ARG A 27 -0.07 47.31 5.82
CA ARG A 27 0.91 46.22 5.70
C ARG A 27 0.98 45.65 4.29
N ASN A 28 -0.15 45.55 3.60
CA ASN A 28 -0.21 45.14 2.19
C ASN A 28 0.48 46.16 1.27
N ALA A 29 0.36 47.44 1.59
CA ALA A 29 1.02 48.49 0.82
C ALA A 29 2.55 48.56 1.01
N CYS A 30 3.05 48.08 2.14
CA CYS A 30 4.47 48.18 2.54
C CYS A 30 5.22 46.85 2.58
N GLY A 31 4.57 45.71 2.37
CA GLY A 31 5.14 44.40 2.66
C GLY A 31 4.98 43.35 1.57
N ASP A 32 5.68 42.25 1.74
CA ASP A 32 5.72 41.08 0.83
C ASP A 32 4.75 39.97 1.24
N ARG A 33 3.92 40.19 2.28
CA ARG A 33 2.97 39.20 2.80
C ARG A 33 1.54 39.68 2.62
N GLU A 34 0.63 38.72 2.51
CA GLU A 34 -0.79 38.99 2.36
C GLU A 34 -1.47 39.11 3.73
N TYR A 35 -1.97 40.28 4.06
CA TYR A 35 -2.68 40.57 5.29
C TYR A 35 -4.17 40.77 5.01
N GLU A 36 -5.04 40.14 5.80
CA GLU A 36 -6.49 40.25 5.72
C GLU A 36 -7.06 40.75 7.03
N ALA A 37 -7.91 41.78 6.97
CA ALA A 37 -8.64 42.22 8.14
C ALA A 37 -9.71 41.20 8.52
N ALA A 38 -9.79 40.88 9.82
CA ALA A 38 -10.78 39.94 10.32
C ALA A 38 -11.38 40.44 11.65
N CYS A 39 -12.56 39.92 12.00
CA CYS A 39 -13.20 40.19 13.29
C CYS A 39 -13.56 38.91 14.03
N LEU A 40 -13.52 38.97 15.37
CA LEU A 40 -13.79 37.80 16.26
C LEU A 40 -15.24 37.75 16.76
N GLY A 41 -16.07 38.73 16.37
CA GLY A 41 -17.46 38.85 16.81
C GLY A 41 -18.36 39.39 15.70
N HIS A 42 -19.60 39.70 16.07
CA HIS A 42 -20.52 40.38 15.17
C HIS A 42 -20.15 41.84 15.03
N VAL A 43 -20.23 42.36 13.81
CA VAL A 43 -20.13 43.78 13.54
C VAL A 43 -21.41 44.40 14.09
N SER A 44 -21.29 45.47 14.89
CA SER A 44 -22.44 46.21 15.41
C SER A 44 -23.15 47.02 14.29
N ASP A 45 -24.44 47.32 14.49
CA ASP A 45 -25.20 48.13 13.54
C ASP A 45 -24.57 49.52 13.31
N GLU A 46 -24.01 50.10 14.38
CA GLU A 46 -23.27 51.37 14.30
C GLU A 46 -22.04 51.25 13.38
N THR A 47 -21.26 50.18 13.56
CA THR A 47 -20.09 49.93 12.71
C THR A 47 -20.50 49.65 11.27
N GLN A 48 -21.59 48.92 11.06
CA GLN A 48 -22.10 48.67 9.71
C GLN A 48 -22.50 49.94 8.99
N ILE A 49 -23.19 50.86 9.67
CA ILE A 49 -23.54 52.18 9.12
C ILE A 49 -22.29 52.98 8.71
N VAL A 50 -21.23 52.93 9.53
CA VAL A 50 -19.97 53.58 9.21
C VAL A 50 -19.33 52.98 7.98
N LEU A 51 -19.22 51.65 7.93
CA LEU A 51 -18.62 50.92 6.79
C LEU A 51 -19.41 51.23 5.48
N ASP A 52 -20.73 51.13 5.53
CA ASP A 52 -21.60 51.41 4.36
C ASP A 52 -21.45 52.85 3.86
N ARG A 53 -21.36 53.81 4.78
CA ARG A 53 -21.19 55.22 4.41
C ARG A 53 -19.89 55.50 3.65
N PHE A 54 -18.83 54.77 3.97
CA PHE A 54 -17.52 54.93 3.33
C PHE A 54 -17.24 53.88 2.23
N GLY A 55 -18.21 53.00 1.94
CA GLY A 55 -18.12 52.02 0.87
C GLY A 55 -17.19 50.81 1.18
N PHE A 56 -16.98 50.51 2.45
CA PHE A 56 -16.19 49.39 2.88
C PHE A 56 -17.07 48.15 3.17
N GLN A 57 -16.58 46.97 2.84
CA GLN A 57 -17.21 45.71 3.26
C GLN A 57 -16.74 45.35 4.67
N PRO A 58 -17.59 44.69 5.48
CA PRO A 58 -17.19 44.18 6.79
C PRO A 58 -16.07 43.15 6.65
N PRO A 59 -15.12 43.12 7.59
CA PRO A 59 -14.02 42.17 7.55
C PRO A 59 -14.49 40.73 7.76
N THR A 60 -13.70 39.78 7.31
CA THR A 60 -13.97 38.34 7.44
C THR A 60 -14.16 37.96 8.91
N ARG A 61 -15.27 37.28 9.23
CA ARG A 61 -15.53 36.83 10.58
C ARG A 61 -14.82 35.49 10.85
N ILE A 62 -13.95 35.49 11.86
CA ILE A 62 -13.30 34.28 12.37
C ILE A 62 -14.11 33.70 13.54
N HIS A 63 -14.63 32.47 13.39
CA HIS A 63 -15.47 31.83 14.40
C HIS A 63 -14.68 31.27 15.56
N ASN A 64 -13.48 30.75 15.30
CA ASN A 64 -12.55 30.25 16.30
C ASN A 64 -11.11 30.29 15.74
N MET A 65 -10.14 30.22 16.64
CA MET A 65 -8.70 30.18 16.33
C MET A 65 -8.07 28.83 16.76
N TYR A 66 -8.89 27.78 16.90
CA TYR A 66 -8.35 26.46 17.17
C TYR A 66 -7.63 25.92 15.93
N THR A 67 -6.53 25.25 16.15
CA THR A 67 -5.80 24.52 15.10
C THR A 67 -6.74 23.56 14.38
N GLN A 68 -6.80 23.67 13.07
CA GLN A 68 -7.59 22.80 12.21
C GLN A 68 -6.66 21.77 11.55
N VAL A 69 -7.22 20.67 11.05
CA VAL A 69 -6.45 19.63 10.36
C VAL A 69 -5.64 20.20 9.18
N ARG A 70 -6.19 21.20 8.48
CA ARG A 70 -5.51 21.87 7.36
C ARG A 70 -4.28 22.70 7.78
N ASP A 71 -4.20 23.09 9.06
CA ASP A 71 -3.10 23.88 9.62
C ASP A 71 -1.94 23.00 10.11
N LEU A 72 -2.13 21.68 10.07
CA LEU A 72 -1.12 20.71 10.46
C LEU A 72 -0.20 20.41 9.27
N ASP A 73 1.09 20.46 9.53
CA ASP A 73 2.08 19.87 8.64
C ASP A 73 2.14 18.37 8.94
N PHE A 74 1.59 17.55 8.05
CA PHE A 74 1.56 16.11 8.20
C PHE A 74 2.20 15.43 7.00
N ASP A 75 2.80 14.28 7.27
CA ASP A 75 3.42 13.46 6.23
C ASP A 75 2.35 12.98 5.22
N LYS A 76 2.75 12.97 3.94
CA LYS A 76 1.91 12.48 2.84
C LYS A 76 2.58 11.26 2.22
N PRO A 77 2.50 10.10 2.91
CA PRO A 77 3.10 8.88 2.40
C PRO A 77 2.42 8.42 1.10
N PRO A 78 3.12 7.63 0.27
CA PRO A 78 2.50 7.03 -0.90
C PRO A 78 1.34 6.10 -0.50
N ILE A 79 0.26 6.14 -1.28
CA ILE A 79 -0.90 5.27 -1.09
C ILE A 79 -0.65 3.97 -1.84
N LEU A 80 -0.85 2.85 -1.18
CA LEU A 80 -0.73 1.51 -1.76
C LEU A 80 -2.09 1.04 -2.30
N SER A 81 -2.07 0.27 -3.39
CA SER A 81 -3.22 -0.55 -3.78
C SER A 81 -3.25 -1.83 -2.93
N ALA A 82 -4.44 -2.34 -2.62
CA ALA A 82 -4.61 -3.63 -1.95
C ALA A 82 -4.03 -4.82 -2.75
N ALA A 83 -3.81 -4.66 -4.06
CA ALA A 83 -3.19 -5.65 -4.94
C ALA A 83 -1.64 -5.61 -4.94
N VAL A 84 -1.02 -4.70 -4.18
CA VAL A 84 0.45 -4.60 -4.12
C VAL A 84 1.05 -5.74 -3.29
N THR A 85 2.24 -6.20 -3.66
CA THR A 85 2.95 -7.24 -2.89
C THR A 85 3.58 -6.67 -1.61
N LEU A 86 3.71 -7.49 -0.56
CA LEU A 86 4.39 -7.11 0.68
C LEU A 86 5.85 -6.69 0.45
N GLY A 87 6.54 -7.33 -0.50
CA GLY A 87 7.91 -6.96 -0.88
C GLY A 87 7.98 -5.53 -1.40
N ARG A 88 7.02 -5.10 -2.23
CA ARG A 88 6.95 -3.72 -2.73
C ARG A 88 6.56 -2.75 -1.64
N ALA A 89 5.63 -3.12 -0.77
CA ALA A 89 5.24 -2.32 0.39
C ALA A 89 6.44 -2.11 1.34
N TRP A 90 7.23 -3.17 1.60
CA TRP A 90 8.45 -3.09 2.39
C TRP A 90 9.50 -2.14 1.79
N GLN A 91 9.72 -2.20 0.46
CA GLN A 91 10.61 -1.26 -0.21
C GLN A 91 10.18 0.19 0.03
N LEU A 92 8.90 0.51 -0.18
CA LEU A 92 8.38 1.86 0.02
C LEU A 92 8.51 2.33 1.48
N LEU A 93 8.23 1.45 2.46
CA LEU A 93 8.45 1.74 3.87
C LEU A 93 9.93 1.92 4.22
N SER A 94 10.82 1.23 3.52
CA SER A 94 12.27 1.31 3.76
C SER A 94 12.87 2.57 3.14
N ASP A 95 12.39 2.99 1.98
CA ASP A 95 12.83 4.18 1.27
C ASP A 95 12.33 5.45 1.96
N ASP A 96 11.10 5.44 2.48
CA ASP A 96 10.53 6.53 3.26
C ASP A 96 10.80 6.37 4.76
N LYS A 97 11.93 6.93 5.20
CA LYS A 97 12.34 6.86 6.62
C LYS A 97 11.42 7.63 7.58
N LYS A 98 10.56 8.51 7.08
CA LYS A 98 9.67 9.34 7.89
C LYS A 98 8.37 8.60 8.23
N SER A 99 7.81 7.87 7.28
CA SER A 99 6.55 7.18 7.49
C SER A 99 6.77 5.84 8.19
N SER A 100 6.06 5.61 9.28
CA SER A 100 6.02 4.32 9.99
C SER A 100 4.98 3.36 9.43
N ALA A 101 3.99 3.90 8.70
CA ALA A 101 2.91 3.14 8.08
C ALA A 101 2.48 3.78 6.76
N LEU A 102 1.94 2.97 5.85
CA LEU A 102 1.40 3.40 4.56
C LEU A 102 -0.11 3.14 4.51
N PRO A 103 -0.92 4.09 3.99
CA PRO A 103 -2.32 3.84 3.72
C PRO A 103 -2.48 2.89 2.53
N VAL A 104 -3.45 1.98 2.64
CA VAL A 104 -3.86 1.06 1.58
C VAL A 104 -5.25 1.47 1.12
N ALA A 105 -5.44 1.61 -0.19
CA ALA A 105 -6.71 2.03 -0.78
C ALA A 105 -7.28 0.95 -1.70
N ASN A 106 -8.61 0.93 -1.76
CA ASN A 106 -9.39 0.19 -2.75
C ASN A 106 -9.27 0.83 -4.14
N GLU A 107 -9.77 0.16 -5.17
CA GLU A 107 -9.80 0.66 -6.54
C GLU A 107 -10.64 1.95 -6.69
N ASP A 108 -11.65 2.15 -5.85
CA ASP A 108 -12.48 3.34 -5.80
C ASP A 108 -11.82 4.52 -5.06
N GLY A 109 -10.61 4.33 -4.52
CA GLY A 109 -9.87 5.32 -3.74
C GLY A 109 -10.27 5.44 -2.28
N SER A 110 -11.22 4.62 -1.80
CA SER A 110 -11.55 4.56 -0.37
C SER A 110 -10.44 3.89 0.44
N LEU A 111 -10.30 4.28 1.71
CA LEU A 111 -9.31 3.68 2.59
C LEU A 111 -9.68 2.23 2.88
N TYR A 112 -8.80 1.29 2.52
CA TYR A 112 -8.90 -0.12 2.87
C TYR A 112 -8.34 -0.40 4.27
N GLY A 113 -7.16 0.17 4.57
CA GLY A 113 -6.49 0.00 5.86
C GLY A 113 -5.15 0.72 5.93
N MET A 114 -4.37 0.40 6.95
CA MET A 114 -3.01 0.90 7.14
C MET A 114 -2.05 -0.28 7.25
N LEU A 115 -0.88 -0.18 6.66
CA LEU A 115 0.18 -1.18 6.73
C LEU A 115 1.40 -0.59 7.41
N SER A 116 1.74 -1.07 8.59
CA SER A 116 2.93 -0.66 9.35
C SER A 116 4.14 -1.55 9.06
N ARG A 117 5.33 -1.11 9.51
CA ARG A 117 6.55 -1.93 9.46
C ARG A 117 6.43 -3.17 10.35
N GLU A 118 5.75 -3.02 11.50
CA GLU A 118 5.52 -4.14 12.42
C GLU A 118 4.61 -5.19 11.79
N ASP A 119 3.58 -4.79 11.06
CA ASP A 119 2.69 -5.72 10.35
C ASP A 119 3.48 -6.55 9.32
N VAL A 120 4.31 -5.88 8.51
CA VAL A 120 5.15 -6.58 7.52
C VAL A 120 6.16 -7.51 8.19
N ALA A 121 6.77 -7.08 9.29
CA ALA A 121 7.72 -7.91 10.03
C ALA A 121 7.02 -9.13 10.66
N SER A 122 5.89 -8.94 11.32
CA SER A 122 5.10 -10.01 11.94
C SER A 122 4.63 -11.02 10.90
N TYR A 123 4.15 -10.54 9.76
CA TYR A 123 3.73 -11.41 8.66
C TYR A 123 4.88 -12.24 8.10
N ASN A 124 6.07 -11.65 7.88
CA ASN A 124 7.24 -12.38 7.42
C ASN A 124 7.67 -13.46 8.43
N MET A 125 7.57 -13.18 9.74
CA MET A 125 7.85 -14.17 10.77
C MET A 125 6.84 -15.33 10.72
N ASP A 126 5.55 -15.04 10.57
CA ASP A 126 4.48 -16.03 10.45
C ASP A 126 4.65 -16.92 9.20
N LEU A 127 5.08 -16.34 8.07
CA LEU A 127 5.36 -17.10 6.84
C LEU A 127 6.50 -18.11 7.02
N VAL A 128 7.57 -17.71 7.70
CA VAL A 128 8.69 -18.60 8.00
C VAL A 128 8.22 -19.81 8.85
N TYR A 129 7.22 -19.60 9.73
CA TYR A 129 6.68 -20.66 10.57
C TYR A 129 5.59 -21.51 9.89
N LYS A 130 4.79 -20.94 9.01
CA LYS A 130 3.61 -21.60 8.42
C LYS A 130 3.88 -22.28 7.08
N GLY A 131 4.88 -21.82 6.31
CA GLY A 131 5.18 -22.36 4.98
C GLY A 131 4.00 -22.36 4.01
N TYR A 132 3.04 -21.45 4.18
CA TYR A 132 1.79 -21.42 3.43
C TYR A 132 1.70 -20.13 2.59
N LEU A 133 1.28 -20.27 1.33
CA LEU A 133 1.02 -19.18 0.41
C LEU A 133 -0.51 -19.01 0.31
N ASP A 134 -1.00 -17.84 0.64
CA ASP A 134 -2.39 -17.47 0.36
C ASP A 134 -2.57 -17.31 -1.16
N ASP A 135 -3.79 -17.47 -1.66
CA ASP A 135 -4.10 -17.45 -3.10
C ASP A 135 -3.58 -16.17 -3.76
N VAL A 136 -2.43 -16.28 -4.43
CA VAL A 136 -1.72 -15.20 -5.11
C VAL A 136 -1.97 -15.27 -6.61
N PRO A 137 -2.29 -14.15 -7.29
CA PRO A 137 -2.43 -14.15 -8.74
C PRO A 137 -1.21 -14.73 -9.45
N LEU A 138 -1.44 -15.64 -10.41
CA LEU A 138 -0.38 -16.30 -11.16
C LEU A 138 0.62 -15.31 -11.76
N PHE A 139 0.14 -14.18 -12.27
CA PHE A 139 1.00 -13.13 -12.82
C PHE A 139 2.07 -12.63 -11.83
N ASN A 140 1.70 -12.46 -10.56
CA ASN A 140 2.64 -12.04 -9.52
C ASN A 140 3.72 -13.09 -9.29
N VAL A 141 3.32 -14.38 -9.27
CA VAL A 141 4.25 -15.50 -9.11
C VAL A 141 5.24 -15.55 -10.29
N LEU A 142 4.74 -15.45 -11.52
CA LEU A 142 5.58 -15.44 -12.72
C LEU A 142 6.53 -14.26 -12.74
N SER A 143 6.05 -13.07 -12.37
CA SER A 143 6.88 -11.85 -12.35
C SER A 143 8.05 -11.95 -11.39
N VAL A 144 7.83 -12.47 -10.18
CA VAL A 144 8.86 -12.56 -9.15
C VAL A 144 9.84 -13.71 -9.39
N LEU A 145 9.34 -14.81 -9.95
CA LEU A 145 10.16 -15.97 -10.28
C LEU A 145 10.84 -15.88 -11.65
N GLU A 146 10.65 -14.78 -12.40
CA GLU A 146 11.02 -14.71 -13.82
C GLU A 146 10.56 -15.96 -14.57
N GLY A 147 9.35 -16.42 -14.21
CA GLY A 147 8.85 -17.74 -14.56
C GLY A 147 8.11 -17.77 -15.89
N LYS A 148 8.03 -18.99 -16.44
CA LYS A 148 7.23 -19.27 -17.63
C LYS A 148 6.31 -20.45 -17.34
N VAL A 149 5.04 -20.35 -17.77
CA VAL A 149 4.09 -21.47 -17.74
C VAL A 149 4.49 -22.49 -18.81
N LEU A 150 4.43 -23.76 -18.48
CA LEU A 150 4.85 -24.86 -19.35
C LEU A 150 3.72 -25.73 -19.85
N ASN A 151 2.48 -25.54 -19.37
CA ASN A 151 1.33 -26.39 -19.74
C ASN A 151 -0.01 -25.63 -19.76
N ASP A 152 -1.00 -26.19 -20.46
CA ASP A 152 -2.33 -25.61 -20.63
C ASP A 152 -3.08 -25.43 -19.30
N ALA A 153 -2.86 -26.32 -18.32
CA ALA A 153 -3.44 -26.18 -16.98
C ALA A 153 -2.93 -24.92 -16.28
N GLY A 154 -1.66 -24.57 -16.47
CA GLY A 154 -1.10 -23.33 -15.98
C GLY A 154 -1.64 -22.09 -16.69
N GLU A 155 -1.88 -22.15 -18.01
CA GLU A 155 -2.48 -21.05 -18.76
C GLU A 155 -3.92 -20.74 -18.32
N SER A 156 -4.63 -21.75 -17.78
CA SER A 156 -5.99 -21.64 -17.26
C SER A 156 -6.05 -21.30 -15.75
N THR A 157 -4.91 -21.13 -15.10
CA THR A 157 -4.82 -20.90 -13.65
C THR A 157 -4.76 -19.40 -13.36
N ASP A 158 -5.70 -18.89 -12.57
CA ASP A 158 -5.76 -17.48 -12.20
C ASP A 158 -4.88 -17.16 -10.98
N SER A 159 -4.86 -18.08 -10.00
CA SER A 159 -4.13 -17.89 -8.73
C SER A 159 -3.47 -19.18 -8.25
N ILE A 160 -2.44 -19.03 -7.42
CA ILE A 160 -1.69 -20.12 -6.81
C ILE A 160 -1.67 -19.93 -5.29
N GLY A 161 -1.95 -21.02 -4.57
CA GLY A 161 -1.93 -21.02 -3.12
C GLY A 161 -1.74 -22.43 -2.54
N GLY A 162 -1.43 -22.49 -1.25
CA GLY A 162 -1.25 -23.73 -0.53
C GLY A 162 0.07 -23.81 0.24
N GLU A 163 0.33 -24.98 0.81
CA GLU A 163 1.57 -25.24 1.52
C GLU A 163 2.76 -25.26 0.54
N VAL A 164 3.77 -24.43 0.83
CA VAL A 164 4.98 -24.33 -0.01
C VAL A 164 6.02 -25.29 0.51
N THR A 165 6.47 -26.21 -0.34
CA THR A 165 7.47 -27.21 0.04
C THR A 165 8.54 -27.36 -1.04
N ILE A 166 9.77 -27.61 -0.61
CA ILE A 166 10.89 -27.95 -1.50
C ILE A 166 11.00 -29.48 -1.56
N ALA A 167 10.94 -30.02 -2.77
CA ALA A 167 11.11 -31.46 -2.98
C ALA A 167 12.51 -31.90 -2.54
N LEU A 168 12.55 -32.84 -1.59
CA LEU A 168 13.78 -33.46 -1.10
C LEU A 168 13.98 -34.86 -1.71
N PRO A 169 15.22 -35.42 -1.71
CA PRO A 169 15.47 -36.75 -2.23
C PRO A 169 14.60 -37.83 -1.60
N LYS A 170 14.39 -38.95 -2.33
CA LYS A 170 13.51 -40.12 -2.05
C LYS A 170 13.43 -40.61 -0.60
N SER A 171 14.47 -40.41 0.22
CA SER A 171 14.49 -40.91 1.60
C SER A 171 13.47 -40.27 2.56
N ARG A 172 12.77 -39.22 2.12
CA ARG A 172 11.75 -38.48 2.90
C ARG A 172 10.43 -38.25 2.15
N GLU A 173 10.18 -39.04 1.12
CA GLU A 173 9.06 -38.89 0.16
C GLU A 173 7.67 -38.82 0.83
N ASN A 174 7.48 -39.61 1.91
CA ASN A 174 6.20 -39.74 2.62
C ASN A 174 5.86 -38.55 3.54
N LEU A 175 6.78 -37.62 3.68
CA LEU A 175 6.63 -36.47 4.59
C LEU A 175 6.41 -35.12 3.84
N LEU A 176 6.59 -35.11 2.51
CA LEU A 176 6.83 -33.85 1.82
C LEU A 176 5.59 -33.21 1.19
N PHE A 177 4.65 -33.97 0.71
CA PHE A 177 3.36 -33.43 0.24
C PHE A 177 2.31 -34.51 0.19
N SER A 178 1.26 -34.31 0.95
CA SER A 178 0.12 -35.20 1.06
C SER A 178 -1.20 -34.59 0.58
N SER A 179 -1.17 -33.35 0.14
CA SER A 179 -2.35 -32.57 -0.24
C SER A 179 -2.23 -31.98 -1.64
N PRO A 180 -3.31 -31.96 -2.42
CA PRO A 180 -3.37 -31.19 -3.67
C PRO A 180 -3.17 -29.69 -3.46
N LYS A 181 -3.47 -29.15 -2.28
CA LYS A 181 -3.23 -27.74 -1.94
C LYS A 181 -1.77 -27.50 -1.55
N THR A 182 -0.85 -27.84 -2.44
CA THR A 182 0.59 -27.70 -2.22
C THR A 182 1.23 -27.03 -3.42
N VAL A 183 2.19 -26.16 -3.16
CA VAL A 183 3.11 -25.58 -4.13
C VAL A 183 4.46 -26.26 -3.97
N VAL A 184 4.87 -27.05 -4.94
CA VAL A 184 6.10 -27.84 -4.88
C VAL A 184 7.20 -27.18 -5.68
N LEU A 185 8.32 -26.87 -5.04
CA LEU A 185 9.55 -26.41 -5.71
C LEU A 185 10.48 -27.60 -5.90
N CYS A 186 10.85 -27.87 -7.14
CA CYS A 186 11.64 -29.05 -7.50
C CYS A 186 12.75 -28.68 -8.49
N GLY A 187 13.95 -29.21 -8.24
CA GLY A 187 15.02 -29.24 -9.25
C GLY A 187 14.84 -30.43 -10.21
N HIS A 188 15.96 -30.89 -10.80
CA HIS A 188 15.96 -32.05 -11.70
C HIS A 188 15.78 -33.35 -10.94
N GLN A 189 14.52 -33.70 -10.60
CA GLN A 189 14.13 -34.90 -9.86
C GLN A 189 12.89 -35.55 -10.50
N PRO A 190 13.04 -36.36 -11.57
CA PRO A 190 11.92 -36.91 -12.35
C PRO A 190 10.88 -37.64 -11.52
N ASP A 191 11.32 -38.43 -10.53
CA ASP A 191 10.42 -39.22 -9.66
C ASP A 191 9.53 -38.29 -8.80
N MET A 192 10.09 -37.19 -8.28
CA MET A 192 9.35 -36.23 -7.46
C MET A 192 8.40 -35.39 -8.33
N ILE A 193 8.82 -35.03 -9.55
CA ILE A 193 7.98 -34.35 -10.53
C ILE A 193 6.79 -35.25 -10.88
N ARG A 194 7.02 -36.52 -11.22
CA ARG A 194 5.95 -37.49 -11.52
C ARG A 194 4.97 -37.62 -10.34
N ARG A 195 5.47 -37.73 -9.14
CA ARG A 195 4.66 -37.83 -7.93
C ARG A 195 3.79 -36.59 -7.71
N ALA A 196 4.34 -35.39 -7.90
CA ALA A 196 3.59 -34.13 -7.80
C ALA A 196 2.47 -34.05 -8.84
N LEU A 197 2.73 -34.47 -10.08
CA LEU A 197 1.74 -34.50 -11.15
C LEU A 197 0.64 -35.54 -10.89
N GLU A 198 0.98 -36.74 -10.42
CA GLU A 198 0.01 -37.80 -10.05
C GLU A 198 -0.91 -37.35 -8.90
N LEU A 199 -0.35 -36.63 -7.93
CA LEU A 199 -1.11 -36.11 -6.78
C LEU A 199 -2.00 -34.92 -7.17
N GLY A 200 -1.72 -34.26 -8.31
CA GLY A 200 -2.45 -33.08 -8.76
C GLY A 200 -2.23 -31.90 -7.82
N VAL A 201 -0.97 -31.61 -7.47
CA VAL A 201 -0.64 -30.46 -6.64
C VAL A 201 -1.06 -29.15 -7.31
N ASN A 202 -1.33 -28.09 -6.53
CA ASN A 202 -1.79 -26.82 -7.04
C ASN A 202 -0.78 -26.22 -8.04
N CYS A 203 0.50 -26.20 -7.69
CA CYS A 203 1.55 -25.72 -8.56
C CYS A 203 2.85 -26.51 -8.39
N LEU A 204 3.53 -26.77 -9.50
CA LEU A 204 4.88 -27.31 -9.56
C LEU A 204 5.83 -26.28 -10.17
N VAL A 205 6.81 -25.84 -9.41
CA VAL A 205 7.85 -24.90 -9.84
C VAL A 205 9.14 -25.65 -10.12
N LEU A 206 9.53 -25.70 -11.39
CA LEU A 206 10.78 -26.32 -11.84
C LEU A 206 11.93 -25.31 -11.71
N CYS A 207 12.81 -25.55 -10.76
CA CYS A 207 13.92 -24.69 -10.41
C CYS A 207 15.17 -25.08 -11.18
N GLN A 208 15.67 -24.24 -12.07
CA GLN A 208 16.85 -24.51 -12.92
C GLN A 208 16.75 -25.87 -13.65
N SER A 209 15.55 -26.27 -14.03
CA SER A 209 15.27 -27.58 -14.61
C SER A 209 14.26 -27.46 -15.74
N GLU A 210 14.37 -28.38 -16.69
CA GLU A 210 13.40 -28.53 -17.78
C GLU A 210 12.49 -29.72 -17.52
N LEU A 211 11.27 -29.66 -18.06
CA LEU A 211 10.34 -30.79 -18.00
C LEU A 211 10.71 -31.81 -19.08
N GLU A 212 10.93 -33.05 -18.67
CA GLU A 212 11.18 -34.16 -19.58
C GLU A 212 9.96 -34.39 -20.50
N GLU A 213 10.18 -34.78 -21.75
CA GLU A 213 9.11 -35.01 -22.74
C GLU A 213 8.08 -36.04 -22.27
N GLU A 214 8.53 -37.09 -21.57
CA GLU A 214 7.63 -38.13 -21.05
C GLU A 214 6.67 -37.59 -19.98
N LEU A 215 7.11 -36.63 -19.16
CA LEU A 215 6.31 -36.00 -18.11
C LEU A 215 5.42 -34.87 -18.64
N ARG A 216 5.79 -34.27 -19.77
CA ARG A 216 5.04 -33.19 -20.42
C ARG A 216 3.67 -33.67 -20.94
N ASN A 217 3.56 -34.94 -21.33
CA ASN A 217 2.33 -35.52 -21.90
C ASN A 217 1.41 -36.15 -20.85
N LEU A 218 1.75 -36.09 -19.55
CA LEU A 218 0.87 -36.60 -18.50
C LEU A 218 -0.35 -35.66 -18.33
N PRO A 219 -1.56 -36.25 -18.32
CA PRO A 219 -2.75 -35.45 -18.03
C PRO A 219 -2.69 -34.97 -16.58
N THR A 220 -2.67 -33.67 -16.39
CA THR A 220 -2.58 -33.06 -15.06
C THR A 220 -3.37 -31.74 -14.98
N THR A 221 -3.90 -31.47 -13.81
CA THR A 221 -4.50 -30.17 -13.45
C THR A 221 -3.50 -29.25 -12.76
N THR A 222 -2.28 -29.72 -12.54
CA THR A 222 -1.20 -28.98 -11.89
C THR A 222 -0.71 -27.86 -12.79
N CYS A 223 -0.65 -26.63 -12.29
CA CYS A 223 0.06 -25.53 -12.95
C CYS A 223 1.57 -25.79 -12.91
N ILE A 224 2.24 -25.84 -14.06
CA ILE A 224 3.69 -26.09 -14.14
C ILE A 224 4.39 -24.80 -14.58
N ILE A 225 5.35 -24.34 -13.76
CA ILE A 225 6.13 -23.13 -14.00
C ILE A 225 7.62 -23.49 -14.00
N SER A 226 8.38 -22.95 -14.94
CA SER A 226 9.85 -22.97 -14.88
C SER A 226 10.40 -21.67 -14.36
N THR A 227 11.51 -21.72 -13.61
CA THR A 227 12.23 -20.54 -13.12
C THR A 227 13.74 -20.70 -13.26
N PRO A 228 14.51 -19.62 -13.54
CA PRO A 228 15.97 -19.66 -13.55
C PRO A 228 16.58 -19.75 -12.15
N PHE A 229 15.80 -19.55 -11.08
CA PHE A 229 16.27 -19.59 -9.71
C PHE A 229 16.39 -21.01 -9.17
N ASP A 230 17.30 -21.21 -8.21
CA ASP A 230 17.34 -22.43 -7.41
C ASP A 230 16.14 -22.53 -6.46
N ALA A 231 15.86 -23.73 -5.92
CA ALA A 231 14.67 -23.96 -5.12
C ALA A 231 14.61 -23.13 -3.83
N TYR A 232 15.76 -22.84 -3.20
CA TYR A 232 15.81 -22.02 -2.00
C TYR A 232 15.51 -20.55 -2.31
N SER A 233 16.14 -20.02 -3.37
CA SER A 233 15.89 -18.65 -3.84
C SER A 233 14.45 -18.46 -4.29
N ALA A 234 13.91 -19.42 -5.04
CA ALA A 234 12.51 -19.41 -5.48
C ALA A 234 11.54 -19.45 -4.29
N ALA A 235 11.77 -20.29 -3.28
CA ALA A 235 10.95 -20.34 -2.06
C ALA A 235 10.96 -19.01 -1.33
N ARG A 236 12.13 -18.39 -1.16
CA ARG A 236 12.24 -17.09 -0.51
C ARG A 236 11.48 -15.99 -1.27
N LEU A 237 11.54 -16.01 -2.60
CA LEU A 237 10.82 -15.04 -3.43
C LEU A 237 9.31 -15.25 -3.37
N ILE A 238 8.83 -16.50 -3.37
CA ILE A 238 7.42 -16.84 -3.23
C ILE A 238 6.85 -16.35 -1.89
N PHE A 239 7.57 -16.53 -0.80
CA PHE A 239 7.13 -16.06 0.52
C PHE A 239 7.01 -14.52 0.61
N GLN A 240 7.69 -13.77 -0.27
CA GLN A 240 7.55 -12.31 -0.36
C GLN A 240 6.31 -11.87 -1.17
N LEU A 241 5.60 -12.81 -1.81
CA LEU A 241 4.46 -12.53 -2.69
C LEU A 241 3.13 -12.42 -1.97
N SER A 242 3.04 -12.77 -0.71
CA SER A 242 1.78 -12.67 0.03
C SER A 242 1.15 -11.30 -0.16
N LEU A 243 -0.12 -11.30 -0.57
CA LEU A 243 -0.92 -10.11 -0.71
C LEU A 243 -1.18 -9.49 0.66
N ILE A 244 -1.37 -8.17 0.69
CA ILE A 244 -1.76 -7.46 1.90
C ILE A 244 -3.20 -7.84 2.23
N HIS A 245 -3.39 -8.82 3.10
CA HIS A 245 -4.67 -9.09 3.75
C HIS A 245 -4.65 -8.39 5.11
N ILE A 246 -5.17 -7.16 5.13
CA ILE A 246 -5.39 -6.38 6.36
C ILE A 246 -6.81 -6.65 6.86
#